data_cdcf9d719b6d7e8225ff289b801d57df
#
_entry.id   cdcf9d719b6d7e8225ff289b801d57df
#
_cell.length_a   1.000
_cell.length_b   1.000
_cell.length_c   1.000
_cell.angle_alpha   90.00
_cell.angle_beta   90.00
_cell.angle_gamma   90.00
#
_symmetry.space_group_name_H-M   'P 1'
#
loop_
_entity.id
_entity.type
_entity.pdbx_description
1 polymer ?
#
loop_
_entity_poly.entity_id
_entity_poly.type
_entity_poly.pdbx_seq_one_letter_code
_entity_poly.pdbx_strand_id
1 'polypeptide(L)'
;ERPNNSNLTKAIIRVKKSLYQVKINSYYQDILKRIEDEKFDYLFVNKGEVIPEFFLQKFTENNPNCTKLFYCWDSFDNNPHAVSNLKYFDRKSTFDPQDAKKYGIDFRPLFFLDDYKSLKKGNESIDLLFLGTAHSDRYIISNKLKDWCIENNLIAFCFYYMQGKFVYHYKKYFDKTFKQFDYKKLSFKSLTKN
;
A
#
# COMPACT_ATOMS: atom_id res chain seq x y z
N GLU A 1 -3.97 11.07 -4.48
CA GLU A 1 -4.29 10.28 -5.68
C GLU A 1 -3.18 10.34 -6.71
N ARG A 2 -3.23 9.49 -7.73
CA ARG A 2 -2.29 9.43 -8.84
C ARG A 2 -3.01 9.77 -10.13
N PRO A 3 -2.34 10.42 -11.11
CA PRO A 3 -2.95 10.69 -12.41
C PRO A 3 -3.37 9.42 -13.18
N ASN A 4 -2.75 8.29 -12.88
CA ASN A 4 -3.08 6.99 -13.48
C ASN A 4 -2.66 5.85 -12.56
N ASN A 5 -3.52 4.81 -12.43
CA ASN A 5 -3.30 3.63 -11.60
C ASN A 5 -2.83 2.39 -12.36
N SER A 6 -2.37 2.52 -13.62
CA SER A 6 -1.85 1.39 -14.39
C SER A 6 -0.62 0.75 -13.73
N ASN A 7 -0.42 -0.55 -13.98
CA ASN A 7 0.74 -1.26 -13.45
C ASN A 7 2.06 -0.67 -13.95
N LEU A 8 2.08 -0.16 -15.18
CA LEU A 8 3.24 0.51 -15.77
C LEU A 8 3.56 1.81 -15.03
N THR A 9 2.56 2.65 -14.77
CA THR A 9 2.73 3.88 -14.00
C THR A 9 3.28 3.60 -12.61
N LYS A 10 2.73 2.59 -11.91
CA LYS A 10 3.23 2.17 -10.59
C LYS A 10 4.68 1.71 -10.63
N ALA A 11 5.08 0.97 -11.67
CA ALA A 11 6.46 0.52 -11.85
C ALA A 11 7.41 1.71 -12.10
N ILE A 12 7.04 2.63 -12.98
CA ILE A 12 7.84 3.82 -13.28
C ILE A 12 8.03 4.69 -12.02
N ILE A 13 6.96 4.96 -11.26
CA ILE A 13 7.03 5.76 -10.04
C ILE A 13 7.96 5.11 -8.99
N ARG A 14 7.94 3.78 -8.87
CA ARG A 14 8.79 3.05 -7.92
C ARG A 14 10.27 3.02 -8.32
N VAL A 15 10.56 2.93 -9.62
CA VAL A 15 11.94 2.88 -10.13
C VAL A 15 12.55 4.26 -10.21
N LYS A 16 11.83 5.23 -10.82
CA LYS A 16 12.31 6.60 -10.98
C LYS A 16 11.14 7.58 -11.06
N LYS A 17 10.69 8.09 -9.92
CA LYS A 17 9.57 9.04 -9.80
C LYS A 17 9.73 10.25 -10.71
N SER A 18 10.97 10.75 -10.91
CA SER A 18 11.25 11.91 -11.75
C SER A 18 10.78 11.76 -13.20
N LEU A 19 10.74 10.56 -13.75
CA LEU A 19 10.24 10.32 -15.12
C LEU A 19 8.73 10.58 -15.26
N TYR A 20 8.01 10.55 -14.15
CA TYR A 20 6.56 10.77 -14.14
C TYR A 20 6.18 12.12 -13.50
N GLN A 21 7.16 12.88 -13.04
CA GLN A 21 6.96 14.12 -12.27
C GLN A 21 6.14 15.18 -13.03
N VAL A 22 6.38 15.33 -14.34
CA VAL A 22 5.65 16.31 -15.17
C VAL A 22 4.14 15.98 -15.16
N LYS A 23 3.77 14.71 -15.34
CA LYS A 23 2.37 14.29 -15.31
C LYS A 23 1.75 14.43 -13.92
N ILE A 24 2.52 14.14 -12.87
CA ILE A 24 2.08 14.37 -11.49
C ILE A 24 1.81 15.85 -11.25
N ASN A 25 2.73 16.71 -11.65
CA ASN A 25 2.59 18.14 -11.46
C ASN A 25 1.39 18.72 -12.22
N SER A 26 1.24 18.36 -13.50
CA SER A 26 0.07 18.77 -14.30
C SER A 26 -1.25 18.35 -13.64
N TYR A 27 -1.33 17.09 -13.19
CA TYR A 27 -2.52 16.58 -12.51
C TYR A 27 -2.88 17.38 -11.25
N TYR A 28 -1.90 17.73 -10.42
CA TYR A 28 -2.15 18.53 -9.22
C TYR A 28 -2.41 20.02 -9.51
N GLN A 29 -1.84 20.56 -10.58
CA GLN A 29 -2.20 21.88 -11.08
C GLN A 29 -3.66 21.93 -11.56
N ASP A 30 -4.11 20.90 -12.27
CA ASP A 30 -5.50 20.78 -12.71
C ASP A 30 -6.48 20.64 -11.52
N ILE A 31 -6.06 19.95 -10.45
CA ILE A 31 -6.85 19.92 -9.21
C ILE A 31 -6.97 21.33 -8.62
N LEU A 32 -5.85 22.04 -8.45
CA LEU A 32 -5.87 23.40 -7.89
C LEU A 32 -6.79 24.33 -8.66
N LYS A 33 -6.75 24.30 -10.01
CA LYS A 33 -7.65 25.08 -10.85
C LYS A 33 -9.14 24.75 -10.61
N ARG A 34 -9.45 23.45 -10.50
CA ARG A 34 -10.85 23.02 -10.31
C ARG A 34 -11.43 23.42 -8.96
N ILE A 35 -10.58 23.61 -7.96
CA ILE A 35 -11.00 23.96 -6.59
C ILE A 35 -10.66 25.42 -6.23
N GLU A 36 -10.34 26.26 -7.22
CA GLU A 36 -9.82 27.60 -6.98
C GLU A 36 -10.79 28.47 -6.18
N ASP A 37 -12.08 28.38 -6.50
CA ASP A 37 -13.14 29.15 -5.85
C ASP A 37 -13.78 28.43 -4.66
N GLU A 38 -13.31 27.23 -4.33
CA GLU A 38 -13.88 26.44 -3.24
C GLU A 38 -13.13 26.64 -1.93
N LYS A 39 -13.87 26.55 -0.81
CA LYS A 39 -13.31 26.57 0.55
C LYS A 39 -13.57 25.23 1.23
N PHE A 40 -12.58 24.76 1.95
CA PHE A 40 -12.63 23.46 2.60
C PHE A 40 -12.39 23.59 4.11
N ASP A 41 -13.20 22.93 4.91
CA ASP A 41 -13.00 22.80 6.35
C ASP A 41 -11.92 21.76 6.67
N TYR A 42 -11.84 20.71 5.84
CA TYR A 42 -10.88 19.61 6.05
C TYR A 42 -10.21 19.17 4.75
N LEU A 43 -8.90 18.94 4.83
CA LEU A 43 -8.13 18.17 3.84
C LEU A 43 -7.68 16.86 4.48
N PHE A 44 -8.20 15.72 4.02
CA PHE A 44 -7.72 14.41 4.44
C PHE A 44 -6.82 13.79 3.38
N VAL A 45 -5.56 13.54 3.75
CA VAL A 45 -4.58 12.89 2.89
C VAL A 45 -4.28 11.50 3.43
N ASN A 46 -4.59 10.50 2.63
CA ASN A 46 -4.26 9.14 2.92
C ASN A 46 -3.05 8.69 2.12
N LYS A 47 -2.01 8.19 2.82
CA LYS A 47 -0.73 7.74 2.27
C LYS A 47 0.15 8.83 1.64
N GLY A 48 -0.36 9.74 0.84
CA GLY A 48 0.36 10.89 0.29
C GLY A 48 1.57 10.59 -0.60
N GLU A 49 1.63 9.41 -1.25
CA GLU A 49 2.82 8.87 -1.94
C GLU A 49 3.38 9.77 -3.04
N VAL A 50 2.53 10.52 -3.73
CA VAL A 50 2.94 11.33 -4.89
C VAL A 50 2.49 12.79 -4.82
N ILE A 51 1.98 13.25 -3.68
CA ILE A 51 1.53 14.63 -3.55
C ILE A 51 2.74 15.57 -3.63
N PRO A 52 2.77 16.51 -4.59
CA PRO A 52 3.85 17.48 -4.67
C PRO A 52 3.75 18.54 -3.57
N GLU A 53 4.88 19.01 -3.10
CA GLU A 53 4.94 20.04 -2.06
C GLU A 53 4.21 21.32 -2.48
N PHE A 54 4.38 21.78 -3.73
CA PHE A 54 3.72 22.99 -4.24
C PHE A 54 2.19 22.93 -4.12
N PHE A 55 1.60 21.72 -4.25
CA PHE A 55 0.15 21.56 -4.09
C PHE A 55 -0.27 21.85 -2.65
N LEU A 56 0.45 21.28 -1.67
CA LEU A 56 0.13 21.50 -0.27
C LEU A 56 0.33 22.96 0.14
N GLN A 57 1.39 23.62 -0.36
CA GLN A 57 1.64 25.04 -0.17
C GLN A 57 0.48 25.88 -0.69
N LYS A 58 0.14 25.72 -1.97
CA LYS A 58 -0.92 26.50 -2.62
C LYS A 58 -2.29 26.23 -2.03
N PHE A 59 -2.59 24.96 -1.71
CA PHE A 59 -3.83 24.61 -1.03
C PHE A 59 -3.94 25.29 0.35
N THR A 60 -2.84 25.33 1.12
CA THR A 60 -2.83 25.97 2.43
C THR A 60 -3.00 27.50 2.33
N GLU A 61 -2.36 28.13 1.35
CA GLU A 61 -2.56 29.56 1.07
C GLU A 61 -4.02 29.90 0.74
N ASN A 62 -4.65 29.09 -0.11
CA ASN A 62 -6.04 29.29 -0.53
C ASN A 62 -7.06 28.93 0.57
N ASN A 63 -6.68 28.08 1.54
CA ASN A 63 -7.55 27.58 2.60
C ASN A 63 -6.89 27.68 3.99
N PRO A 64 -6.63 28.89 4.49
CA PRO A 64 -5.86 29.12 5.73
C PRO A 64 -6.54 28.52 6.97
N ASN A 65 -7.86 28.40 6.98
CA ASN A 65 -8.64 27.87 8.09
C ASN A 65 -8.94 26.37 7.98
N CYS A 66 -8.48 25.71 6.90
CA CYS A 66 -8.70 24.29 6.68
C CYS A 66 -7.84 23.43 7.61
N THR A 67 -8.45 22.51 8.32
CA THR A 67 -7.72 21.51 9.13
C THR A 67 -7.19 20.40 8.23
N LYS A 68 -5.87 20.22 8.22
CA LYS A 68 -5.19 19.24 7.35
C LYS A 68 -4.83 17.99 8.13
N LEU A 69 -5.37 16.85 7.71
CA LEU A 69 -5.23 15.55 8.35
C LEU A 69 -4.43 14.60 7.45
N PHE A 70 -3.44 13.92 8.03
CA PHE A 70 -2.64 12.92 7.34
C PHE A 70 -2.75 11.57 8.04
N TYR A 71 -2.96 10.52 7.27
CA TYR A 71 -2.90 9.13 7.75
C TYR A 71 -2.10 8.25 6.78
N CYS A 72 -1.14 7.49 7.32
CA CYS A 72 -0.41 6.52 6.53
C CYS A 72 -0.67 5.10 7.03
N TRP A 73 -1.17 4.23 6.13
CA TRP A 73 -1.33 2.79 6.37
C TRP A 73 -0.18 1.95 5.77
N ASP A 74 0.93 2.58 5.45
CA ASP A 74 2.13 1.94 4.94
C ASP A 74 3.33 2.48 5.72
N SER A 75 4.40 1.69 5.89
CA SER A 75 5.60 2.19 6.53
C SER A 75 6.22 3.33 5.72
N PHE A 76 6.81 4.32 6.40
CA PHE A 76 7.54 5.39 5.71
C PHE A 76 8.81 4.89 5.01
N ASP A 77 9.34 3.73 5.36
CA ASP A 77 10.41 3.09 4.59
C ASP A 77 9.95 2.74 3.16
N ASN A 78 8.67 2.38 3.00
CA ASN A 78 8.05 2.16 1.69
C ASN A 78 7.54 3.45 1.03
N ASN A 79 7.39 4.54 1.80
CA ASN A 79 6.83 5.81 1.36
C ASN A 79 7.63 7.02 1.91
N PRO A 80 8.94 7.11 1.66
CA PRO A 80 9.79 8.15 2.24
C PRO A 80 9.41 9.56 1.78
N HIS A 81 8.75 9.69 0.64
CA HIS A 81 8.30 10.99 0.13
C HIS A 81 7.19 11.65 0.96
N ALA A 82 6.43 10.86 1.73
CA ALA A 82 5.40 11.43 2.60
C ALA A 82 6.00 12.18 3.80
N VAL A 83 7.20 11.78 4.23
CA VAL A 83 7.85 12.35 5.43
C VAL A 83 8.13 13.86 5.26
N SER A 84 8.64 14.29 4.10
CA SER A 84 8.93 15.70 3.83
C SER A 84 7.67 16.57 3.84
N ASN A 85 6.51 15.97 3.57
CA ASN A 85 5.23 16.66 3.53
C ASN A 85 4.52 16.72 4.89
N LEU A 86 4.97 15.99 5.91
CA LEU A 86 4.33 15.98 7.23
C LEU A 86 4.20 17.36 7.86
N LYS A 87 5.10 18.28 7.56
CA LYS A 87 5.08 19.67 8.05
C LYS A 87 3.84 20.48 7.66
N TYR A 88 3.13 20.07 6.60
CA TYR A 88 1.92 20.74 6.11
C TYR A 88 0.63 20.30 6.79
N PHE A 89 0.67 19.29 7.64
CA PHE A 89 -0.50 18.74 8.28
C PHE A 89 -0.60 19.12 9.76
N ASP A 90 -1.80 19.46 10.20
CA ASP A 90 -2.09 19.82 11.59
C ASP A 90 -2.17 18.57 12.47
N ARG A 91 -2.78 17.49 11.97
CA ARG A 91 -2.81 16.19 12.63
C ARG A 91 -2.24 15.11 11.72
N LYS A 92 -1.36 14.29 12.28
CA LYS A 92 -0.60 13.27 11.57
C LYS A 92 -0.66 11.96 12.33
N SER A 93 -0.98 10.89 11.63
CA SER A 93 -1.00 9.55 12.23
C SER A 93 -0.49 8.49 11.27
N THR A 94 0.04 7.41 11.83
CA THR A 94 0.49 6.24 11.11
C THR A 94 0.03 4.96 11.80
N PHE A 95 -0.10 3.88 11.03
CA PHE A 95 -0.40 2.55 11.59
C PHE A 95 0.84 1.87 12.19
N ASP A 96 2.04 2.34 11.85
CA ASP A 96 3.29 1.75 12.26
C ASP A 96 3.77 2.40 13.58
N PRO A 97 3.88 1.64 14.68
CA PRO A 97 4.29 2.20 15.98
C PRO A 97 5.74 2.67 15.98
N GLN A 98 6.62 2.10 15.13
CA GLN A 98 8.01 2.53 15.02
C GLN A 98 8.10 3.88 14.31
N ASP A 99 7.35 4.07 13.22
CA ASP A 99 7.24 5.34 12.51
C ASP A 99 6.60 6.41 13.40
N ALA A 100 5.55 6.07 14.16
CA ALA A 100 4.93 6.98 15.11
C ALA A 100 5.95 7.54 16.10
N LYS A 101 6.75 6.67 16.72
CA LYS A 101 7.82 7.05 17.65
C LYS A 101 8.92 7.85 16.97
N LYS A 102 9.38 7.40 15.79
CA LYS A 102 10.50 8.01 15.04
C LYS A 102 10.20 9.44 14.59
N TYR A 103 8.97 9.69 14.16
CA TYR A 103 8.57 10.99 13.61
C TYR A 103 7.73 11.85 14.55
N GLY A 104 7.48 11.40 15.77
CA GLY A 104 6.70 12.12 16.78
C GLY A 104 5.27 12.41 16.35
N ILE A 105 4.62 11.42 15.71
CA ILE A 105 3.23 11.52 15.23
C ILE A 105 2.35 10.45 15.89
N ASP A 106 1.03 10.60 15.79
CA ASP A 106 0.09 9.73 16.47
C ASP A 106 0.12 8.30 15.90
N PHE A 107 0.11 7.31 16.79
CA PHE A 107 -0.14 5.93 16.39
C PHE A 107 -1.64 5.68 16.26
N ARG A 108 -2.07 5.22 15.12
CA ARG A 108 -3.44 4.81 14.86
C ARG A 108 -3.45 3.47 14.12
N PRO A 109 -3.89 2.38 14.78
CA PRO A 109 -3.90 1.05 14.18
C PRO A 109 -4.80 1.01 12.94
N LEU A 110 -4.61 -0.01 12.12
CA LEU A 110 -5.47 -0.28 10.97
C LEU A 110 -6.91 -0.53 11.46
N PHE A 111 -7.86 -0.12 10.64
CA PHE A 111 -9.28 -0.33 10.89
C PHE A 111 -9.71 -1.76 10.51
N PHE A 112 -10.83 -2.17 11.06
CA PHE A 112 -11.58 -3.34 10.61
C PHE A 112 -13.03 -2.95 10.36
N LEU A 113 -13.75 -3.76 9.58
CA LEU A 113 -15.16 -3.54 9.32
C LEU A 113 -16.01 -4.25 10.37
N ASP A 114 -17.01 -3.58 10.92
CA ASP A 114 -17.89 -4.15 11.95
C ASP A 114 -18.64 -5.40 11.47
N ASP A 115 -18.90 -5.53 10.18
CA ASP A 115 -19.50 -6.71 9.57
C ASP A 115 -18.74 -8.00 9.88
N TYR A 116 -17.42 -7.92 10.06
CA TYR A 116 -16.61 -9.09 10.43
C TYR A 116 -16.86 -9.57 11.87
N LYS A 117 -17.40 -8.73 12.75
CA LYS A 117 -17.75 -9.13 14.13
C LYS A 117 -18.92 -10.11 14.16
N SER A 118 -19.83 -10.00 13.19
CA SER A 118 -21.04 -10.81 13.10
C SER A 118 -20.86 -12.13 12.34
N LEU A 119 -19.68 -12.39 11.77
CA LEU A 119 -19.39 -13.62 11.08
C LEU A 119 -19.46 -14.80 12.07
N LYS A 120 -20.38 -15.72 11.80
CA LYS A 120 -20.44 -16.97 12.57
C LYS A 120 -19.20 -17.81 12.30
N LYS A 121 -18.57 -18.30 13.36
CA LYS A 121 -17.52 -19.31 13.22
C LYS A 121 -18.14 -20.57 12.61
N GLY A 122 -17.61 -20.96 11.45
CA GLY A 122 -17.92 -22.25 10.84
C GLY A 122 -17.06 -23.38 11.43
N ASN A 123 -17.18 -24.58 10.88
CA ASN A 123 -16.22 -25.64 11.16
C ASN A 123 -14.87 -25.28 10.54
N GLU A 124 -13.89 -24.99 11.37
CA GLU A 124 -12.55 -24.66 10.95
C GLU A 124 -11.86 -25.95 10.47
N SER A 125 -11.61 -26.07 9.17
CA SER A 125 -10.94 -27.22 8.55
C SER A 125 -9.52 -26.89 8.06
N ILE A 126 -9.06 -25.66 8.28
CA ILE A 126 -7.74 -25.17 7.86
C ILE A 126 -7.10 -24.47 9.05
N ASP A 127 -5.95 -24.96 9.49
CA ASP A 127 -5.21 -24.39 10.61
C ASP A 127 -4.37 -23.19 10.19
N LEU A 128 -3.83 -23.20 8.97
CA LEU A 128 -3.06 -22.08 8.39
C LEU A 128 -3.61 -21.70 7.03
N LEU A 129 -4.12 -20.48 6.90
CA LEU A 129 -4.58 -19.91 5.64
C LEU A 129 -3.70 -18.73 5.23
N PHE A 130 -3.08 -18.80 4.04
CA PHE A 130 -2.42 -17.68 3.39
C PHE A 130 -3.06 -17.38 2.04
N LEU A 131 -3.63 -16.18 1.88
CA LEU A 131 -4.15 -15.65 0.61
C LEU A 131 -3.42 -14.35 0.31
N GLY A 132 -2.58 -14.32 -0.73
CA GLY A 132 -1.82 -13.10 -1.00
C GLY A 132 -0.95 -13.12 -2.25
N THR A 133 -0.27 -12.00 -2.49
CA THR A 133 0.68 -11.88 -3.59
C THR A 133 2.03 -12.48 -3.22
N ALA A 134 2.65 -13.19 -4.17
CA ALA A 134 4.00 -13.73 -4.02
C ALA A 134 5.05 -12.63 -4.26
N HIS A 135 5.13 -11.64 -3.36
CA HIS A 135 6.14 -10.58 -3.44
C HIS A 135 6.91 -10.46 -2.12
N SER A 136 8.10 -9.86 -2.17
CA SER A 136 9.02 -9.75 -1.04
C SER A 136 9.33 -11.14 -0.47
N ASP A 137 9.34 -11.29 0.84
CA ASP A 137 9.62 -12.52 1.59
C ASP A 137 8.36 -13.34 1.97
N ARG A 138 7.17 -12.84 1.62
CA ARG A 138 5.88 -13.44 2.05
C ARG A 138 5.77 -14.92 1.71
N TYR A 139 6.15 -15.30 0.48
CA TYR A 139 6.10 -16.71 0.05
C TYR A 139 7.14 -17.58 0.75
N ILE A 140 8.27 -16.99 1.15
CA ILE A 140 9.32 -17.70 1.90
C ILE A 140 8.80 -18.04 3.29
N ILE A 141 8.22 -17.06 3.99
CA ILE A 141 7.67 -17.22 5.33
C ILE A 141 6.50 -18.20 5.31
N SER A 142 5.54 -18.01 4.39
CA SER A 142 4.36 -18.88 4.31
C SER A 142 4.70 -20.31 3.89
N ASN A 143 5.73 -20.54 3.06
CA ASN A 143 6.21 -21.89 2.78
C ASN A 143 6.83 -22.56 4.02
N LYS A 144 7.68 -21.85 4.77
CA LYS A 144 8.23 -22.38 6.03
C LYS A 144 7.14 -22.74 7.03
N LEU A 145 6.13 -21.90 7.18
CA LEU A 145 4.98 -22.17 8.04
C LEU A 145 4.17 -23.37 7.54
N LYS A 146 4.00 -23.49 6.23
CA LYS A 146 3.32 -24.64 5.64
C LYS A 146 4.08 -25.94 5.89
N ASP A 147 5.40 -25.95 5.72
CA ASP A 147 6.23 -27.12 5.97
C ASP A 147 6.15 -27.51 7.46
N TRP A 148 6.21 -26.54 8.37
CA TRP A 148 5.99 -26.74 9.79
C TRP A 148 4.60 -27.32 10.11
N CYS A 149 3.54 -26.84 9.45
CA CYS A 149 2.19 -27.41 9.62
C CYS A 149 2.15 -28.89 9.21
N ILE A 150 2.79 -29.25 8.10
CA ILE A 150 2.84 -30.64 7.63
C ILE A 150 3.55 -31.52 8.67
N GLU A 151 4.68 -31.09 9.21
CA GLU A 151 5.44 -31.81 10.24
C GLU A 151 4.64 -32.00 11.54
N ASN A 152 3.67 -31.10 11.82
CA ASN A 152 2.83 -31.14 13.03
C ASN A 152 1.40 -31.67 12.76
N ASN A 153 1.15 -32.31 11.62
CA ASN A 153 -0.17 -32.84 11.23
C ASN A 153 -1.29 -31.79 11.18
N LEU A 154 -0.94 -30.54 10.84
CA LEU A 154 -1.85 -29.42 10.67
C LEU A 154 -2.16 -29.19 9.18
N ILE A 155 -3.37 -28.67 8.90
CA ILE A 155 -3.82 -28.40 7.53
C ILE A 155 -3.47 -26.97 7.15
N ALA A 156 -2.58 -26.81 6.16
CA ALA A 156 -2.20 -25.53 5.62
C ALA A 156 -2.69 -25.32 4.19
N PHE A 157 -3.33 -24.18 3.92
CA PHE A 157 -3.71 -23.77 2.58
C PHE A 157 -3.03 -22.43 2.24
N CYS A 158 -2.19 -22.43 1.18
CA CYS A 158 -1.50 -21.24 0.70
C CYS A 158 -1.86 -20.97 -0.75
N PHE A 159 -2.50 -19.81 -1.00
CA PHE A 159 -2.80 -19.31 -2.33
C PHE A 159 -1.93 -18.10 -2.64
N TYR A 160 -1.17 -18.18 -3.74
CA TYR A 160 -0.28 -17.11 -4.17
C TYR A 160 -0.78 -16.50 -5.47
N TYR A 161 -1.03 -15.20 -5.44
CA TYR A 161 -1.32 -14.42 -6.64
C TYR A 161 -0.04 -13.83 -7.22
N MET A 162 0.09 -13.92 -8.54
CA MET A 162 1.17 -13.28 -9.29
C MET A 162 0.57 -12.41 -10.39
N GLN A 163 1.11 -11.20 -10.58
CA GLN A 163 0.58 -10.20 -11.51
C GLN A 163 0.68 -10.59 -12.99
N GLY A 164 1.45 -11.62 -13.32
CA GLY A 164 1.55 -12.14 -14.68
C GLY A 164 2.76 -13.05 -14.90
N LYS A 165 2.72 -13.82 -15.98
CA LYS A 165 3.79 -14.75 -16.35
C LYS A 165 5.14 -14.07 -16.54
N PHE A 166 5.14 -12.86 -17.11
CA PHE A 166 6.37 -12.09 -17.34
C PHE A 166 7.08 -11.78 -16.00
N VAL A 167 6.34 -11.28 -15.01
CA VAL A 167 6.89 -10.98 -13.66
C VAL A 167 7.42 -12.25 -12.99
N TYR A 168 6.72 -13.38 -13.15
CA TYR A 168 7.17 -14.68 -12.65
C TYR A 168 8.51 -15.07 -13.26
N HIS A 169 8.63 -15.07 -14.60
CA HIS A 169 9.87 -15.47 -15.29
C HIS A 169 11.03 -14.53 -14.94
N TYR A 170 10.79 -13.22 -14.92
CA TYR A 170 11.78 -12.24 -14.48
C TYR A 170 12.33 -12.56 -13.10
N LYS A 171 11.44 -12.72 -12.10
CA LYS A 171 11.86 -13.07 -10.74
C LYS A 171 12.55 -14.43 -10.68
N LYS A 172 12.05 -15.43 -11.39
CA LYS A 172 12.66 -16.76 -11.42
C LYS A 172 14.11 -16.74 -11.94
N TYR A 173 14.43 -15.86 -12.86
CA TYR A 173 15.82 -15.75 -13.39
C TYR A 173 16.71 -14.90 -12.50
N PHE A 174 16.23 -13.82 -11.94
CA PHE A 174 17.04 -12.81 -11.26
C PHE A 174 16.95 -12.86 -9.73
N ASP A 175 15.91 -13.46 -9.15
CA ASP A 175 15.74 -13.60 -7.70
C ASP A 175 16.08 -15.03 -7.26
N LYS A 176 17.23 -15.20 -6.59
CA LYS A 176 17.67 -16.52 -6.12
C LYS A 176 16.69 -17.18 -5.15
N THR A 177 16.01 -16.40 -4.32
CA THR A 177 15.03 -16.89 -3.37
C THR A 177 13.76 -17.35 -4.05
N PHE A 178 13.38 -16.68 -5.13
CA PHE A 178 12.21 -17.01 -5.92
C PHE A 178 12.38 -18.28 -6.78
N LYS A 179 13.62 -18.67 -7.10
CA LYS A 179 13.90 -19.89 -7.89
C LYS A 179 13.39 -21.16 -7.23
N GLN A 180 13.24 -21.17 -5.91
CA GLN A 180 12.73 -22.31 -5.14
C GLN A 180 11.18 -22.37 -5.12
N PHE A 181 10.52 -21.40 -5.72
CA PHE A 181 9.07 -21.32 -5.67
C PHE A 181 8.42 -22.27 -6.69
N ASP A 182 7.43 -23.07 -6.23
CA ASP A 182 6.69 -23.99 -7.09
C ASP A 182 5.64 -23.25 -7.92
N TYR A 183 5.78 -23.31 -9.25
CA TYR A 183 4.86 -22.70 -10.20
C TYR A 183 3.40 -23.16 -10.03
N LYS A 184 3.17 -24.42 -9.62
CA LYS A 184 1.84 -24.99 -9.43
C LYS A 184 1.03 -24.32 -8.32
N LYS A 185 1.70 -23.60 -7.41
CA LYS A 185 1.07 -22.85 -6.31
C LYS A 185 0.67 -21.43 -6.69
N LEU A 186 0.88 -21.02 -7.95
CA LEU A 186 0.61 -19.67 -8.43
C LEU A 186 -0.75 -19.54 -9.10
N SER A 187 -1.38 -18.39 -8.94
CA SER A 187 -2.49 -17.94 -9.78
C SER A 187 -2.14 -16.62 -10.45
N PHE A 188 -2.42 -16.54 -11.76
CA PHE A 188 -2.26 -15.33 -12.57
C PHE A 188 -3.60 -14.60 -12.80
N LYS A 189 -4.70 -15.14 -12.28
CA LYS A 189 -6.01 -14.51 -12.37
C LYS A 189 -6.17 -13.45 -11.27
N SER A 190 -6.83 -12.36 -11.59
CA SER A 190 -7.20 -11.36 -10.59
C SER A 190 -8.18 -11.96 -9.59
N LEU A 191 -7.95 -11.74 -8.30
CA LEU A 191 -8.90 -12.07 -7.24
C LEU A 191 -10.18 -11.19 -7.29
N THR A 192 -10.17 -10.14 -8.12
CA THR A 192 -11.26 -9.15 -8.21
C THR A 192 -12.28 -9.41 -9.31
N LYS A 193 -12.25 -10.58 -9.92
CA LYS A 193 -13.28 -11.01 -10.88
C LYS A 193 -14.18 -12.05 -10.22
N ASN A 194 -15.01 -11.60 -9.31
CA ASN A 194 -16.30 -12.17 -8.96
C ASN A 194 -17.25 -11.03 -8.62
#